data_1e31c34c3000aaba592dafc439cac24e
#
_entry.id   1e31c34c3000aaba592dafc439cac24e
#
_cell.length_a   1.000
_cell.length_b   1.000
_cell.length_c   1.000
_cell.angle_alpha   90.00
_cell.angle_beta   90.00
_cell.angle_gamma   90.00
#
_symmetry.space_group_name_H-M   'P 1'
#
loop_
_entity.id
_entity.type
_entity.pdbx_description
1 polymer ?
#
loop_
_entity_poly.entity_id
_entity_poly.type
_entity_poly.pdbx_seq_one_letter_code
_entity_poly.pdbx_strand_id
1 'polypeptide(L)'
;MELGGHRTWYRVDGDLGASARRAPVIICHGGPGATHDYLEPIAELHRSGRACVLYDQLGNGRSDHLPDADPSFWTVELFERELAALAAHLGIDGRYHVIGQSWGGMLALAHALERPPGLLSVVAADSPSSVPGFVAGCNELLDAMDAEVRDTIRAGERSGETSTPEFQAAAMDFYTRHVCRVDPWPDSVVRSFEAMESDPTVYGTMNGPTEFTVVGTIRDFDITDRLPEIEVPVLLVSGEHDEVRPHLVAAMHERLRHGERVLFEDSSHMPHIEEPARFLEVVEGFLERCEA
;
A
#
# COMPACT_ATOMS: atom_id res chain seq x y z
N MET A 1 18.98 7.21 -1.86
CA MET A 1 18.73 8.63 -1.54
C MET A 1 19.06 8.87 -0.07
N GLU A 2 19.46 10.08 0.32
CA GLU A 2 19.59 10.45 1.74
C GLU A 2 18.51 11.47 2.11
N LEU A 3 17.88 11.26 3.27
CA LEU A 3 16.89 12.16 3.85
C LEU A 3 17.11 12.23 5.38
N GLY A 4 17.37 13.43 5.91
CA GLY A 4 17.56 13.61 7.36
C GLY A 4 18.71 12.81 7.98
N GLY A 5 19.73 12.43 7.19
CA GLY A 5 20.85 11.61 7.63
C GLY A 5 20.61 10.10 7.51
N HIS A 6 19.47 9.69 6.98
CA HIS A 6 19.12 8.28 6.77
C HIS A 6 19.04 7.97 5.28
N ARG A 7 19.36 6.73 4.92
CA ARG A 7 19.38 6.26 3.54
C ARG A 7 18.10 5.50 3.20
N THR A 8 17.42 5.95 2.12
CA THR A 8 16.33 5.23 1.45
C THR A 8 16.89 4.49 0.24
N TRP A 9 16.66 3.19 0.17
CA TRP A 9 16.97 2.37 -1.01
C TRP A 9 15.86 2.49 -2.06
N TYR A 10 16.28 2.52 -3.34
CA TYR A 10 15.35 2.48 -4.47
C TYR A 10 15.96 1.75 -5.66
N ARG A 11 15.11 1.26 -6.56
CA ARG A 11 15.44 0.67 -7.85
C ARG A 11 14.65 1.38 -8.95
N VAL A 12 15.29 1.60 -10.09
CA VAL A 12 14.63 2.15 -11.26
C VAL A 12 14.66 1.12 -12.37
N ASP A 13 13.49 0.74 -12.85
CA ASP A 13 13.31 -0.11 -14.02
C ASP A 13 12.84 0.79 -15.18
N GLY A 14 13.64 0.92 -16.25
CA GLY A 14 13.41 1.83 -17.38
C GLY A 14 14.30 3.06 -17.35
N ASP A 15 13.96 4.07 -18.18
CA ASP A 15 14.76 5.28 -18.39
C ASP A 15 14.05 6.53 -17.84
N LEU A 16 14.72 7.23 -16.90
CA LEU A 16 14.28 8.52 -16.36
C LEU A 16 14.76 9.71 -17.19
N GLY A 17 15.49 9.47 -18.28
CA GLY A 17 16.09 10.54 -19.09
C GLY A 17 15.07 11.47 -19.72
N ALA A 18 15.53 12.67 -20.11
CA ALA A 18 14.69 13.70 -20.74
C ALA A 18 14.04 13.27 -22.07
N SER A 19 14.47 12.14 -22.65
CA SER A 19 13.89 11.53 -23.86
C SER A 19 12.70 10.61 -23.57
N ALA A 20 12.42 10.30 -22.31
CA ALA A 20 11.29 9.47 -21.92
C ALA A 20 9.97 10.14 -22.33
N ARG A 21 9.19 9.45 -23.16
CA ARG A 21 7.90 9.98 -23.66
C ARG A 21 6.80 9.90 -22.60
N ARG A 22 6.87 8.92 -21.70
CA ARG A 22 5.92 8.65 -20.65
C ARG A 22 6.43 9.17 -19.32
N ALA A 23 5.54 9.69 -18.47
CA ALA A 23 5.91 10.09 -17.14
C ALA A 23 6.29 8.86 -16.30
N PRO A 24 7.32 8.96 -15.46
CA PRO A 24 7.68 7.87 -14.55
C PRO A 24 6.61 7.66 -13.48
N VAL A 25 6.65 6.49 -12.86
CA VAL A 25 5.78 6.15 -11.74
C VAL A 25 6.60 5.73 -10.54
N ILE A 26 6.27 6.27 -9.36
CA ILE A 26 6.80 5.81 -8.06
C ILE A 26 5.80 4.82 -7.47
N ILE A 27 6.30 3.67 -7.02
CA ILE A 27 5.49 2.56 -6.51
C ILE A 27 5.75 2.43 -5.01
N CYS A 28 4.71 2.68 -4.19
CA CYS A 28 4.76 2.71 -2.74
C CYS A 28 4.20 1.40 -2.15
N HIS A 29 5.02 0.70 -1.35
CA HIS A 29 4.61 -0.52 -0.68
C HIS A 29 3.69 -0.29 0.52
N GLY A 30 3.01 -1.34 0.93
CA GLY A 30 2.07 -1.40 2.04
C GLY A 30 2.72 -1.68 3.40
N GLY A 31 1.91 -2.23 4.28
CA GLY A 31 2.19 -2.46 5.68
C GLY A 31 1.42 -1.46 6.57
N PRO A 32 2.01 -0.34 7.04
CA PRO A 32 3.39 0.14 6.85
C PRO A 32 4.40 -0.84 7.41
N GLY A 33 5.51 -1.07 6.70
CA GLY A 33 6.53 -2.02 7.20
C GLY A 33 6.88 -3.15 6.22
N ALA A 34 6.15 -3.30 5.11
CA ALA A 34 6.47 -4.25 4.04
C ALA A 34 7.72 -3.81 3.24
N THR A 35 8.00 -4.48 2.13
CA THR A 35 9.08 -4.12 1.21
C THR A 35 8.58 -4.03 -0.22
N HIS A 36 9.44 -3.56 -1.14
CA HIS A 36 9.12 -3.49 -2.57
C HIS A 36 8.91 -4.86 -3.22
N ASP A 37 9.37 -5.96 -2.60
CA ASP A 37 9.45 -7.28 -3.25
C ASP A 37 8.12 -7.73 -3.86
N TYR A 38 7.03 -7.64 -3.12
CA TYR A 38 5.71 -8.11 -3.60
C TYR A 38 5.09 -7.19 -4.66
N LEU A 39 5.65 -5.97 -4.86
CA LEU A 39 5.23 -5.01 -5.89
C LEU A 39 6.03 -5.14 -7.20
N GLU A 40 7.00 -6.06 -7.26
CA GLU A 40 7.79 -6.28 -8.48
C GLU A 40 6.93 -6.50 -9.75
N PRO A 41 5.78 -7.20 -9.70
CA PRO A 41 4.91 -7.32 -10.87
C PRO A 41 4.38 -5.99 -11.41
N ILE A 42 4.18 -4.97 -10.56
CA ILE A 42 3.74 -3.64 -11.00
C ILE A 42 4.84 -2.94 -11.82
N ALA A 43 6.11 -3.18 -11.48
CA ALA A 43 7.23 -2.60 -12.21
C ALA A 43 7.34 -3.10 -13.67
N GLU A 44 6.64 -4.18 -14.05
CA GLU A 44 6.51 -4.63 -15.45
C GLU A 44 5.89 -3.54 -16.37
N LEU A 45 5.26 -2.51 -15.82
CA LEU A 45 4.87 -1.30 -16.55
C LEU A 45 6.05 -0.65 -17.30
N HIS A 46 7.31 -0.90 -16.89
CA HIS A 46 8.48 -0.42 -17.60
C HIS A 46 8.54 -0.88 -19.06
N ARG A 47 7.91 -2.01 -19.40
CA ARG A 47 7.85 -2.55 -20.77
C ARG A 47 7.05 -1.68 -21.73
N SER A 48 6.19 -0.81 -21.22
CA SER A 48 5.47 0.19 -22.02
C SER A 48 6.34 1.41 -22.35
N GLY A 49 7.59 1.47 -21.84
CA GLY A 49 8.50 2.61 -21.97
C GLY A 49 8.35 3.65 -20.86
N ARG A 50 7.65 3.32 -19.78
CA ARG A 50 7.51 4.12 -18.56
C ARG A 50 8.57 3.69 -17.55
N ALA A 51 9.33 4.61 -17.00
CA ALA A 51 10.20 4.27 -15.88
C ALA A 51 9.39 3.98 -14.61
N CYS A 52 9.72 2.89 -13.92
CA CYS A 52 9.12 2.49 -12.65
C CYS A 52 10.16 2.60 -11.54
N VAL A 53 9.81 3.29 -10.46
CA VAL A 53 10.65 3.46 -9.28
C VAL A 53 10.04 2.66 -8.14
N LEU A 54 10.69 1.59 -7.75
CA LEU A 54 10.42 0.85 -6.52
C LEU A 54 11.35 1.34 -5.42
N TYR A 55 10.88 1.44 -4.19
CA TYR A 55 11.72 1.79 -3.06
C TYR A 55 11.25 1.08 -1.79
N ASP A 56 12.17 0.86 -0.87
CA ASP A 56 11.83 0.46 0.49
C ASP A 56 11.77 1.74 1.33
N GLN A 57 10.60 2.00 1.91
CA GLN A 57 10.40 3.14 2.80
C GLN A 57 11.35 3.04 4.00
N LEU A 58 11.73 4.16 4.58
CA LEU A 58 12.62 4.21 5.73
C LEU A 58 12.17 3.24 6.84
N GLY A 59 13.12 2.54 7.42
CA GLY A 59 12.87 1.51 8.42
C GLY A 59 12.60 0.11 7.84
N ASN A 60 12.55 -0.05 6.52
CA ASN A 60 12.11 -1.29 5.88
C ASN A 60 13.13 -1.81 4.86
N GLY A 61 13.17 -3.12 4.69
CA GLY A 61 13.89 -3.80 3.62
C GLY A 61 15.37 -3.43 3.53
N ARG A 62 15.76 -2.76 2.45
CA ARG A 62 17.15 -2.34 2.15
C ARG A 62 17.47 -0.90 2.55
N SER A 63 16.48 -0.17 3.06
CA SER A 63 16.64 1.16 3.63
C SER A 63 17.27 1.09 5.02
N ASP A 64 17.70 2.23 5.56
CA ASP A 64 18.23 2.25 6.93
C ASP A 64 17.14 1.88 7.94
N HIS A 65 17.49 1.01 8.88
CA HIS A 65 16.64 0.56 9.98
C HIS A 65 16.94 1.38 11.24
N LEU A 66 15.89 1.76 11.96
CA LEU A 66 15.97 2.62 13.16
C LEU A 66 15.21 1.99 14.33
N PRO A 67 15.66 0.83 14.84
CA PRO A 67 14.93 0.08 15.87
C PRO A 67 14.78 0.84 17.20
N ASP A 68 15.68 1.81 17.47
CA ASP A 68 15.68 2.61 18.69
C ASP A 68 14.97 3.98 18.51
N ALA A 69 14.36 4.25 17.35
CA ALA A 69 13.65 5.50 17.12
C ALA A 69 12.42 5.60 18.04
N ASP A 70 12.18 6.81 18.56
CA ASP A 70 10.96 7.06 19.34
C ASP A 70 9.72 6.77 18.50
N PRO A 71 8.67 6.13 19.05
CA PRO A 71 7.44 5.86 18.30
C PRO A 71 6.83 7.08 17.59
N SER A 72 6.98 8.28 18.14
CA SER A 72 6.51 9.52 17.53
C SER A 72 7.29 9.95 16.28
N PHE A 73 8.43 9.31 15.98
CA PHE A 73 9.17 9.51 14.73
C PHE A 73 8.42 8.95 13.51
N TRP A 74 7.71 7.84 13.71
CA TRP A 74 7.01 7.12 12.65
C TRP A 74 5.62 7.72 12.40
N THR A 75 5.54 8.65 11.47
CA THR A 75 4.30 9.37 11.14
C THR A 75 4.03 9.34 9.64
N VAL A 76 2.78 9.62 9.25
CA VAL A 76 2.39 9.74 7.83
C VAL A 76 3.24 10.82 7.14
N GLU A 77 3.42 11.96 7.80
CA GLU A 77 4.17 13.10 7.27
C GLU A 77 5.65 12.80 7.05
N LEU A 78 6.24 11.85 7.79
CA LEU A 78 7.60 11.38 7.53
C LEU A 78 7.68 10.75 6.14
N PHE A 79 6.77 9.84 5.85
CA PHE A 79 6.75 9.09 4.58
C PHE A 79 6.28 9.95 3.41
N GLU A 80 5.41 10.94 3.62
CA GLU A 80 5.07 11.94 2.62
C GLU A 80 6.31 12.77 2.21
N ARG A 81 7.11 13.22 3.20
CA ARG A 81 8.36 13.92 2.92
C ARG A 81 9.38 13.02 2.22
N GLU A 82 9.44 11.74 2.58
CA GLU A 82 10.32 10.77 1.92
C GLU A 82 9.94 10.59 0.45
N LEU A 83 8.65 10.39 0.15
CA LEU A 83 8.13 10.26 -1.21
C LEU A 83 8.44 11.51 -2.05
N ALA A 84 8.17 12.70 -1.52
CA ALA A 84 8.47 13.97 -2.19
C ALA A 84 9.98 14.15 -2.41
N ALA A 85 10.80 13.80 -1.43
CA ALA A 85 12.26 13.88 -1.54
C ALA A 85 12.81 12.88 -2.57
N LEU A 86 12.21 11.70 -2.71
CA LEU A 86 12.59 10.70 -3.72
C LEU A 86 12.28 11.22 -5.13
N ALA A 87 11.10 11.81 -5.35
CA ALA A 87 10.75 12.42 -6.63
C ALA A 87 11.74 13.55 -7.01
N ALA A 88 12.07 14.42 -6.06
CA ALA A 88 13.02 15.51 -6.26
C ALA A 88 14.46 14.99 -6.48
N HIS A 89 14.90 13.98 -5.73
CA HIS A 89 16.22 13.36 -5.87
C HIS A 89 16.43 12.76 -7.27
N LEU A 90 15.37 12.16 -7.82
CA LEU A 90 15.39 11.57 -9.16
C LEU A 90 15.17 12.60 -10.29
N GLY A 91 14.86 13.85 -9.96
CA GLY A 91 14.56 14.92 -10.92
C GLY A 91 13.26 14.71 -11.68
N ILE A 92 12.30 14.00 -11.09
CA ILE A 92 10.99 13.70 -11.69
C ILE A 92 9.83 14.44 -11.03
N ASP A 93 10.11 15.26 -10.03
CA ASP A 93 9.12 16.05 -9.27
C ASP A 93 8.30 17.05 -10.11
N GLY A 94 8.73 17.30 -11.35
CA GLY A 94 7.99 18.11 -12.32
C GLY A 94 6.93 17.33 -13.12
N ARG A 95 6.98 15.99 -13.18
CA ARG A 95 6.03 15.17 -13.96
C ARG A 95 6.14 13.69 -13.59
N TYR A 96 5.24 13.17 -12.77
CA TYR A 96 5.24 11.77 -12.34
C TYR A 96 3.85 11.29 -11.93
N HIS A 97 3.70 9.99 -11.81
CA HIS A 97 2.55 9.31 -11.19
C HIS A 97 2.96 8.61 -9.91
N VAL A 98 2.01 8.31 -9.05
CA VAL A 98 2.20 7.46 -7.87
C VAL A 98 1.22 6.30 -7.91
N ILE A 99 1.74 5.09 -7.70
CA ILE A 99 0.95 3.88 -7.44
C ILE A 99 1.26 3.47 -6.01
N GLY A 100 0.23 3.31 -5.19
CA GLY A 100 0.38 2.78 -3.84
C GLY A 100 -0.56 1.61 -3.60
N GLN A 101 -0.08 0.59 -2.90
CA GLN A 101 -0.88 -0.55 -2.50
C GLN A 101 -1.04 -0.53 -0.97
N SER A 102 -2.27 -0.76 -0.48
CA SER A 102 -2.59 -0.79 0.94
C SER A 102 -2.18 0.53 1.64
N TRP A 103 -1.35 0.48 2.68
CA TRP A 103 -0.73 1.67 3.28
C TRP A 103 -0.06 2.58 2.23
N GLY A 104 0.61 2.02 1.21
CA GLY A 104 1.21 2.81 0.14
C GLY A 104 0.19 3.64 -0.64
N GLY A 105 -1.04 3.17 -0.77
CA GLY A 105 -2.14 3.93 -1.38
C GLY A 105 -2.70 4.99 -0.45
N MET A 106 -2.76 4.74 0.86
CA MET A 106 -3.06 5.79 1.85
C MET A 106 -2.05 6.93 1.76
N LEU A 107 -0.75 6.58 1.70
CA LEU A 107 0.35 7.53 1.51
C LEU A 107 0.22 8.30 0.19
N ALA A 108 -0.10 7.63 -0.91
CA ALA A 108 -0.28 8.26 -2.21
C ALA A 108 -1.46 9.26 -2.23
N LEU A 109 -2.57 8.93 -1.56
CA LEU A 109 -3.72 9.84 -1.41
C LEU A 109 -3.38 11.02 -0.51
N ALA A 110 -2.68 10.80 0.61
CA ALA A 110 -2.20 11.85 1.49
C ALA A 110 -1.25 12.81 0.75
N HIS A 111 -0.29 12.25 0.00
CA HIS A 111 0.60 13.04 -0.87
C HIS A 111 -0.16 13.88 -1.90
N ALA A 112 -1.23 13.37 -2.49
CA ALA A 112 -2.05 14.13 -3.44
C ALA A 112 -2.77 15.31 -2.78
N LEU A 113 -3.11 15.22 -1.50
CA LEU A 113 -3.70 16.33 -0.72
C LEU A 113 -2.73 17.49 -0.52
N GLU A 114 -1.42 17.23 -0.53
CA GLU A 114 -0.37 18.27 -0.49
C GLU A 114 -0.19 19.00 -1.84
N ARG A 115 -0.88 18.55 -2.90
CA ARG A 115 -0.91 19.14 -4.25
C ARG A 115 0.47 19.38 -4.86
N PRO A 116 1.35 18.37 -4.91
CA PRO A 116 2.66 18.53 -5.53
C PRO A 116 2.51 18.85 -7.02
N PRO A 117 3.16 19.91 -7.53
CA PRO A 117 2.85 20.48 -8.85
C PRO A 117 3.12 19.54 -10.03
N GLY A 118 3.96 18.53 -9.83
CA GLY A 118 4.30 17.56 -10.89
C GLY A 118 3.52 16.25 -10.81
N LEU A 119 2.66 16.06 -9.81
CA LEU A 119 1.84 14.84 -9.70
C LEU A 119 0.74 14.86 -10.77
N LEU A 120 0.72 13.86 -11.63
CA LEU A 120 -0.25 13.73 -12.72
C LEU A 120 -1.47 12.91 -12.32
N SER A 121 -1.28 11.84 -11.56
CA SER A 121 -2.36 10.98 -11.07
C SER A 121 -1.90 10.08 -9.95
N VAL A 122 -2.86 9.46 -9.27
CA VAL A 122 -2.67 8.45 -8.24
C VAL A 122 -3.42 7.17 -8.61
N VAL A 123 -2.77 6.03 -8.39
CA VAL A 123 -3.45 4.72 -8.31
C VAL A 123 -3.38 4.27 -6.85
N ALA A 124 -4.53 4.15 -6.20
CA ALA A 124 -4.65 3.59 -4.86
C ALA A 124 -5.27 2.19 -4.98
N ALA A 125 -4.41 1.18 -4.85
CA ALA A 125 -4.80 -0.22 -4.97
C ALA A 125 -5.02 -0.80 -3.57
N ASP A 126 -6.21 -1.36 -3.37
CA ASP A 126 -6.55 -2.09 -2.16
C ASP A 126 -6.27 -1.26 -0.88
N SER A 127 -6.68 0.01 -0.91
CA SER A 127 -6.28 1.01 0.08
C SER A 127 -7.51 1.70 0.67
N PRO A 128 -7.60 1.84 2.01
CA PRO A 128 -8.66 2.61 2.65
C PRO A 128 -8.31 4.10 2.73
N SER A 129 -9.32 4.97 2.85
CA SER A 129 -9.14 6.37 3.24
C SER A 129 -9.23 6.59 4.75
N SER A 130 -9.63 5.56 5.49
CA SER A 130 -9.88 5.61 6.94
C SER A 130 -9.45 4.30 7.59
N VAL A 131 -8.54 4.35 8.54
CA VAL A 131 -8.13 3.19 9.35
C VAL A 131 -9.27 2.69 10.23
N PRO A 132 -10.04 3.55 10.93
CA PRO A 132 -11.23 3.08 11.64
C PRO A 132 -12.24 2.35 10.73
N GLY A 133 -12.44 2.82 9.50
CA GLY A 133 -13.28 2.14 8.51
C GLY A 133 -12.71 0.80 8.07
N PHE A 134 -11.41 0.73 7.82
CA PHE A 134 -10.70 -0.50 7.50
C PHE A 134 -10.86 -1.56 8.61
N VAL A 135 -10.58 -1.20 9.86
CA VAL A 135 -10.71 -2.11 11.01
C VAL A 135 -12.15 -2.61 11.16
N ALA A 136 -13.15 -1.76 10.93
CA ALA A 136 -14.54 -2.19 10.94
C ALA A 136 -14.81 -3.23 9.83
N GLY A 137 -14.29 -3.00 8.61
CA GLY A 137 -14.40 -3.93 7.48
C GLY A 137 -13.71 -5.29 7.73
N CYS A 138 -12.50 -5.29 8.30
CA CYS A 138 -11.81 -6.52 8.72
C CYS A 138 -12.64 -7.30 9.76
N ASN A 139 -13.26 -6.60 10.72
CA ASN A 139 -14.10 -7.23 11.70
C ASN A 139 -15.38 -7.85 11.09
N GLU A 140 -15.97 -7.24 10.05
CA GLU A 140 -17.07 -7.85 9.30
C GLU A 140 -16.67 -9.20 8.68
N LEU A 141 -15.45 -9.24 8.06
CA LEU A 141 -14.93 -10.47 7.48
C LEU A 141 -14.64 -11.52 8.54
N LEU A 142 -14.00 -11.11 9.65
CA LEU A 142 -13.70 -11.99 10.76
C LEU A 142 -14.98 -12.57 11.38
N ASP A 143 -16.07 -11.79 11.48
CA ASP A 143 -17.36 -12.26 11.97
C ASP A 143 -18.04 -13.28 11.05
N ALA A 144 -17.70 -13.27 9.76
CA ALA A 144 -18.19 -14.21 8.77
C ALA A 144 -17.37 -15.50 8.69
N MET A 145 -16.19 -15.56 9.35
CA MET A 145 -15.36 -16.77 9.40
C MET A 145 -15.93 -17.85 10.33
N ASP A 146 -15.37 -19.06 10.21
CA ASP A 146 -15.68 -20.15 11.12
C ASP A 146 -15.44 -19.73 12.58
N ALA A 147 -16.34 -20.14 13.48
CA ALA A 147 -16.33 -19.69 14.88
C ALA A 147 -15.01 -19.99 15.60
N GLU A 148 -14.38 -21.13 15.30
CA GLU A 148 -13.10 -21.52 15.88
C GLU A 148 -11.98 -20.56 15.49
N VAL A 149 -11.88 -20.21 14.20
CA VAL A 149 -10.88 -19.25 13.66
C VAL A 149 -11.10 -17.86 14.26
N ARG A 150 -12.33 -17.36 14.14
CA ARG A 150 -12.71 -16.05 14.70
C ARG A 150 -12.40 -15.95 16.19
N ASP A 151 -12.83 -16.94 16.99
CA ASP A 151 -12.71 -16.90 18.43
C ASP A 151 -11.25 -17.02 18.88
N THR A 152 -10.41 -17.76 18.14
CA THR A 152 -8.96 -17.86 18.34
C THR A 152 -8.28 -16.50 18.09
N ILE A 153 -8.56 -15.85 16.95
CA ILE A 153 -8.02 -14.52 16.63
C ILE A 153 -8.42 -13.52 17.72
N ARG A 154 -9.71 -13.44 18.04
CA ARG A 154 -10.20 -12.51 19.06
C ARG A 154 -9.66 -12.78 20.47
N ALA A 155 -9.40 -14.04 20.81
CA ALA A 155 -8.78 -14.39 22.09
C ALA A 155 -7.33 -13.91 22.15
N GLY A 156 -6.53 -14.19 21.11
CA GLY A 156 -5.14 -13.75 21.02
C GLY A 156 -4.99 -12.24 21.07
N GLU A 157 -5.83 -11.49 20.34
CA GLU A 157 -5.82 -10.02 20.37
C GLU A 157 -6.13 -9.47 21.77
N ARG A 158 -7.14 -10.03 22.47
CA ARG A 158 -7.48 -9.59 23.83
C ARG A 158 -6.41 -9.89 24.87
N SER A 159 -5.68 -11.01 24.72
CA SER A 159 -4.59 -11.41 25.64
C SER A 159 -3.23 -10.80 25.27
N GLY A 160 -3.06 -10.32 24.02
CA GLY A 160 -1.78 -9.93 23.44
C GLY A 160 -0.93 -11.13 23.01
N GLU A 161 -1.48 -12.36 23.01
CA GLU A 161 -0.77 -13.60 22.65
C GLU A 161 -0.93 -13.89 21.16
N THR A 162 -0.45 -13.01 20.31
CA THR A 162 -0.56 -13.11 18.83
C THR A 162 0.55 -13.95 18.18
N SER A 163 1.55 -14.39 18.94
CA SER A 163 2.66 -15.22 18.45
C SER A 163 2.47 -16.72 18.65
N THR A 164 1.34 -17.17 19.20
CA THR A 164 1.07 -18.60 19.40
C THR A 164 0.83 -19.32 18.08
N PRO A 165 1.22 -20.61 17.93
CA PRO A 165 0.97 -21.35 16.70
C PRO A 165 -0.52 -21.39 16.31
N GLU A 166 -1.41 -21.45 17.28
CA GLU A 166 -2.87 -21.48 17.09
C GLU A 166 -3.36 -20.14 16.51
N PHE A 167 -2.87 -19.01 17.04
CA PHE A 167 -3.19 -17.70 16.51
C PHE A 167 -2.65 -17.54 15.09
N GLN A 168 -1.39 -17.90 14.85
CA GLN A 168 -0.77 -17.79 13.54
C GLN A 168 -1.48 -18.64 12.48
N ALA A 169 -1.91 -19.85 12.83
CA ALA A 169 -2.71 -20.70 11.93
C ALA A 169 -4.07 -20.06 11.61
N ALA A 170 -4.74 -19.49 12.59
CA ALA A 170 -6.04 -18.81 12.42
C ALA A 170 -5.88 -17.51 11.58
N ALA A 171 -4.83 -16.73 11.83
CA ALA A 171 -4.51 -15.54 11.03
C ALA A 171 -4.19 -15.91 9.57
N MET A 172 -3.44 -17.00 9.34
CA MET A 172 -3.14 -17.48 8.00
C MET A 172 -4.40 -17.91 7.24
N ASP A 173 -5.40 -18.52 7.91
CA ASP A 173 -6.69 -18.84 7.27
C ASP A 173 -7.42 -17.57 6.79
N PHE A 174 -7.34 -16.47 7.55
CA PHE A 174 -7.85 -15.17 7.09
C PHE A 174 -7.01 -14.63 5.91
N TYR A 175 -5.68 -14.66 6.01
CA TYR A 175 -4.79 -14.09 4.98
C TYR A 175 -4.91 -14.80 3.63
N THR A 176 -5.06 -16.13 3.62
CA THR A 176 -5.27 -16.89 2.39
C THR A 176 -6.62 -16.63 1.72
N ARG A 177 -7.57 -16.03 2.41
CA ARG A 177 -8.88 -15.64 1.86
C ARG A 177 -8.94 -14.18 1.44
N HIS A 178 -8.28 -13.29 2.19
CA HIS A 178 -8.50 -11.86 2.11
C HIS A 178 -7.26 -11.02 1.80
N VAL A 179 -6.04 -11.60 1.93
CA VAL A 179 -4.78 -10.90 1.62
C VAL A 179 -4.17 -11.40 0.31
N CYS A 180 -3.93 -12.70 0.18
CA CYS A 180 -3.42 -13.29 -1.06
C CYS A 180 -3.97 -14.70 -1.24
N ARG A 181 -4.73 -14.93 -2.31
CA ARG A 181 -5.43 -16.20 -2.60
C ARG A 181 -4.64 -17.13 -3.51
N VAL A 182 -3.45 -16.71 -3.96
CA VAL A 182 -2.54 -17.60 -4.71
C VAL A 182 -1.92 -18.61 -3.77
N ASP A 183 -2.00 -19.89 -4.12
CA ASP A 183 -1.43 -20.98 -3.31
C ASP A 183 -0.52 -21.87 -4.19
N PRO A 184 0.77 -22.06 -3.81
CA PRO A 184 1.48 -21.39 -2.72
C PRO A 184 1.71 -19.89 -2.99
N TRP A 185 1.89 -19.10 -1.93
CA TRP A 185 2.25 -17.70 -2.09
C TRP A 185 3.53 -17.55 -2.93
N PRO A 186 3.59 -16.59 -3.87
CA PRO A 186 4.80 -16.31 -4.63
C PRO A 186 5.97 -15.90 -3.73
N ASP A 187 7.19 -16.27 -4.12
CA ASP A 187 8.41 -15.95 -3.36
C ASP A 187 8.54 -14.46 -3.03
N SER A 188 8.07 -13.57 -3.91
CA SER A 188 8.11 -12.12 -3.68
C SER A 188 7.22 -11.67 -2.53
N VAL A 189 6.06 -12.29 -2.37
CA VAL A 189 5.15 -12.07 -1.24
C VAL A 189 5.78 -12.60 0.05
N VAL A 190 6.28 -13.85 0.01
CA VAL A 190 6.95 -14.48 1.15
C VAL A 190 8.11 -13.62 1.66
N ARG A 191 9.01 -13.18 0.74
CA ARG A 191 10.14 -12.30 1.13
C ARG A 191 9.71 -11.02 1.82
N SER A 192 8.61 -10.40 1.36
CA SER A 192 8.13 -9.16 1.97
C SER A 192 7.59 -9.38 3.39
N PHE A 193 6.87 -10.49 3.61
CA PHE A 193 6.37 -10.86 4.93
C PHE A 193 7.52 -11.25 5.88
N GLU A 194 8.48 -12.06 5.43
CA GLU A 194 9.67 -12.41 6.21
C GLU A 194 10.51 -11.17 6.60
N ALA A 195 10.64 -10.21 5.70
CA ALA A 195 11.33 -8.95 6.02
C ALA A 195 10.61 -8.16 7.11
N MET A 196 9.28 -8.05 7.03
CA MET A 196 8.46 -7.38 8.04
C MET A 196 8.52 -8.08 9.41
N GLU A 197 8.54 -9.43 9.41
CA GLU A 197 8.70 -10.22 10.65
C GLU A 197 10.11 -10.08 11.25
N SER A 198 11.14 -9.97 10.42
CA SER A 198 12.53 -9.84 10.87
C SER A 198 12.83 -8.49 11.55
N ASP A 199 12.14 -7.43 11.14
CA ASP A 199 12.18 -6.12 11.80
C ASP A 199 10.76 -5.50 11.84
N PRO A 200 9.98 -5.77 12.89
CA PRO A 200 8.64 -5.26 13.02
C PRO A 200 8.56 -3.81 13.53
N THR A 201 9.66 -3.06 13.57
CA THR A 201 9.72 -1.71 14.17
C THR A 201 8.67 -0.79 13.58
N VAL A 202 8.61 -0.67 12.26
CA VAL A 202 7.66 0.23 11.59
C VAL A 202 6.25 -0.32 11.69
N TYR A 203 6.03 -1.59 11.35
CA TYR A 203 4.71 -2.21 11.38
C TYR A 203 4.12 -2.17 12.79
N GLY A 204 4.86 -2.65 13.79
CA GLY A 204 4.40 -2.69 15.17
C GLY A 204 4.13 -1.31 15.78
N THR A 205 4.87 -0.29 15.33
CA THR A 205 4.69 1.08 15.84
C THR A 205 3.54 1.82 15.14
N MET A 206 3.43 1.69 13.83
CA MET A 206 2.44 2.46 13.07
C MET A 206 1.09 1.74 12.97
N ASN A 207 1.08 0.45 12.67
CA ASN A 207 -0.13 -0.37 12.60
C ASN A 207 -0.45 -0.96 13.98
N GLY A 208 0.33 -1.90 14.41
CA GLY A 208 0.10 -2.65 15.65
C GLY A 208 0.36 -4.14 15.44
N PRO A 209 -0.19 -5.00 16.30
CA PRO A 209 0.14 -6.42 16.28
C PRO A 209 -0.42 -7.18 15.07
N THR A 210 -1.55 -6.72 14.49
CA THR A 210 -2.27 -7.43 13.43
C THR A 210 -3.08 -6.47 12.56
N GLU A 211 -3.55 -6.94 11.39
CA GLU A 211 -4.49 -6.21 10.52
C GLU A 211 -5.85 -5.96 11.20
N PHE A 212 -6.24 -6.80 12.16
CA PHE A 212 -7.53 -6.69 12.82
C PHE A 212 -7.55 -5.66 13.96
N THR A 213 -6.36 -5.34 14.51
CA THR A 213 -6.22 -4.45 15.67
C THR A 213 -5.15 -3.39 15.41
N VAL A 214 -5.58 -2.27 14.86
CA VAL A 214 -4.71 -1.13 14.61
C VAL A 214 -4.71 -0.19 15.82
N VAL A 215 -3.60 -0.19 16.56
CA VAL A 215 -3.41 0.60 17.79
C VAL A 215 -2.23 1.56 17.70
N GLY A 216 -1.48 1.50 16.61
CA GLY A 216 -0.28 2.29 16.36
C GLY A 216 -0.57 3.75 16.00
N THR A 217 0.45 4.41 15.44
CA THR A 217 0.39 5.86 15.17
C THR A 217 -0.60 6.23 14.06
N ILE A 218 -0.99 5.28 13.18
CA ILE A 218 -1.98 5.50 12.13
C ILE A 218 -3.43 5.20 12.54
N ARG A 219 -3.69 4.76 13.78
CA ARG A 219 -5.03 4.31 14.23
C ARG A 219 -6.15 5.32 13.99
N ASP A 220 -5.83 6.61 14.03
CA ASP A 220 -6.80 7.71 13.86
C ASP A 220 -6.73 8.33 12.45
N PHE A 221 -5.96 7.73 11.52
CA PHE A 221 -5.86 8.23 10.15
C PHE A 221 -7.21 8.12 9.45
N ASP A 222 -7.74 9.26 9.05
CA ASP A 222 -8.96 9.38 8.26
C ASP A 222 -8.91 10.64 7.39
N ILE A 223 -8.81 10.45 6.08
CA ILE A 223 -8.82 11.51 5.08
C ILE A 223 -10.10 11.49 4.23
N THR A 224 -11.10 10.71 4.64
CA THR A 224 -12.32 10.48 3.86
C THR A 224 -13.03 11.79 3.51
N ASP A 225 -13.14 12.72 4.46
CA ASP A 225 -13.79 14.01 4.22
C ASP A 225 -12.93 14.97 3.38
N ARG A 226 -11.64 14.70 3.24
CA ARG A 226 -10.69 15.46 2.42
C ARG A 226 -10.55 14.96 0.98
N LEU A 227 -11.05 13.76 0.65
CA LEU A 227 -10.98 13.21 -0.72
C LEU A 227 -11.46 14.18 -1.80
N PRO A 228 -12.52 15.02 -1.59
CA PRO A 228 -12.91 16.02 -2.57
C PRO A 228 -11.87 17.13 -2.84
N GLU A 229 -10.84 17.27 -2.01
CA GLU A 229 -9.76 18.25 -2.19
C GLU A 229 -8.70 17.77 -3.19
N ILE A 230 -8.65 16.46 -3.50
CA ILE A 230 -7.72 15.89 -4.48
C ILE A 230 -8.14 16.34 -5.88
N GLU A 231 -7.22 17.02 -6.57
CA GLU A 231 -7.46 17.64 -7.87
C GLU A 231 -6.99 16.78 -9.04
N VAL A 232 -6.05 15.87 -8.80
CA VAL A 232 -5.53 14.94 -9.83
C VAL A 232 -6.47 13.75 -10.02
N PRO A 233 -6.49 13.11 -11.20
CA PRO A 233 -7.20 11.86 -11.40
C PRO A 233 -6.72 10.77 -10.43
N VAL A 234 -7.66 9.99 -9.89
CA VAL A 234 -7.40 8.86 -8.99
C VAL A 234 -8.07 7.61 -9.53
N LEU A 235 -7.29 6.55 -9.70
CA LEU A 235 -7.80 5.20 -9.93
C LEU A 235 -7.82 4.45 -8.60
N LEU A 236 -8.99 3.97 -8.20
CA LEU A 236 -9.19 3.06 -7.09
C LEU A 236 -9.31 1.64 -7.64
N VAL A 237 -8.44 0.75 -7.17
CA VAL A 237 -8.48 -0.69 -7.45
C VAL A 237 -8.86 -1.42 -6.18
N SER A 238 -9.68 -2.45 -6.26
CA SER A 238 -9.98 -3.34 -5.14
C SER A 238 -10.32 -4.75 -5.63
N GLY A 239 -9.96 -5.77 -4.84
CA GLY A 239 -10.45 -7.13 -5.03
C GLY A 239 -11.82 -7.32 -4.38
N GLU A 240 -12.63 -8.25 -4.92
CA GLU A 240 -13.94 -8.61 -4.34
C GLU A 240 -13.78 -9.23 -2.94
N HIS A 241 -12.69 -9.99 -2.75
CA HIS A 241 -12.40 -10.72 -1.51
C HIS A 241 -11.44 -9.98 -0.58
N ASP A 242 -11.13 -8.71 -0.88
CA ASP A 242 -10.18 -7.88 -0.18
C ASP A 242 -10.58 -7.63 1.29
N GLU A 243 -9.58 -7.58 2.17
CA GLU A 243 -9.75 -7.10 3.55
C GLU A 243 -10.13 -5.61 3.61
N VAL A 244 -9.69 -4.79 2.65
CA VAL A 244 -10.24 -3.46 2.39
C VAL A 244 -11.54 -3.61 1.62
N ARG A 245 -12.63 -3.69 2.33
CA ARG A 245 -13.96 -4.03 1.77
C ARG A 245 -14.34 -3.20 0.56
N PRO A 246 -14.83 -3.81 -0.54
CA PRO A 246 -15.21 -3.11 -1.78
C PRO A 246 -16.20 -1.96 -1.59
N HIS A 247 -17.06 -2.03 -0.57
CA HIS A 247 -18.01 -0.95 -0.26
C HIS A 247 -17.32 0.30 0.29
N LEU A 248 -16.19 0.16 1.00
CA LEU A 248 -15.39 1.29 1.48
C LEU A 248 -14.74 2.01 0.29
N VAL A 249 -14.18 1.24 -0.66
CA VAL A 249 -13.58 1.78 -1.89
C VAL A 249 -14.66 2.44 -2.77
N ALA A 250 -15.88 1.89 -2.82
CA ALA A 250 -17.00 2.52 -3.50
C ALA A 250 -17.37 3.88 -2.89
N ALA A 251 -17.40 3.96 -1.56
CA ALA A 251 -17.67 5.22 -0.85
C ALA A 251 -16.55 6.26 -1.07
N MET A 252 -15.30 5.85 -1.18
CA MET A 252 -14.19 6.73 -1.57
C MET A 252 -14.39 7.29 -2.98
N HIS A 253 -14.75 6.44 -3.93
CA HIS A 253 -15.01 6.82 -5.32
C HIS A 253 -16.11 7.90 -5.43
N GLU A 254 -17.18 7.79 -4.67
CA GLU A 254 -18.28 8.76 -4.64
C GLU A 254 -17.84 10.15 -4.16
N ARG A 255 -16.74 10.25 -3.41
CA ARG A 255 -16.20 11.51 -2.86
C ARG A 255 -15.14 12.16 -3.74
N LEU A 256 -14.43 11.39 -4.58
CA LEU A 256 -13.40 11.90 -5.46
C LEU A 256 -14.00 12.68 -6.63
N ARG A 257 -13.42 13.84 -6.96
CA ARG A 257 -13.86 14.67 -8.11
C ARG A 257 -13.53 14.02 -9.45
N HIS A 258 -12.38 13.35 -9.52
CA HIS A 258 -11.83 12.72 -10.72
C HIS A 258 -11.45 11.28 -10.41
N GLY A 259 -12.40 10.52 -9.84
CA GLY A 259 -12.22 9.13 -9.46
C GLY A 259 -12.64 8.17 -10.57
N GLU A 260 -11.84 7.14 -10.82
CA GLU A 260 -12.22 5.92 -11.51
C GLU A 260 -12.13 4.76 -10.51
N ARG A 261 -12.95 3.73 -10.67
CA ARG A 261 -12.92 2.53 -9.83
C ARG A 261 -13.00 1.28 -10.67
N VAL A 262 -12.13 0.31 -10.35
CA VAL A 262 -12.15 -1.03 -10.95
C VAL A 262 -12.16 -2.08 -9.85
N LEU A 263 -13.11 -3.02 -9.94
CA LEU A 263 -13.21 -4.19 -9.08
C LEU A 263 -12.62 -5.40 -9.79
N PHE A 264 -11.76 -6.15 -9.10
CA PHE A 264 -11.18 -7.41 -9.52
C PHE A 264 -11.95 -8.54 -8.84
N GLU A 265 -12.83 -9.19 -9.59
CA GLU A 265 -13.83 -10.11 -9.03
C GLU A 265 -13.22 -11.41 -8.49
N ASP A 266 -12.06 -11.82 -9.02
CA ASP A 266 -11.36 -13.04 -8.63
C ASP A 266 -10.22 -12.77 -7.62
N SER A 267 -9.96 -11.51 -7.26
CA SER A 267 -8.84 -11.09 -6.41
C SER A 267 -9.26 -10.74 -4.98
N SER A 268 -8.27 -10.80 -4.08
CA SER A 268 -8.33 -10.24 -2.74
C SER A 268 -7.48 -8.96 -2.64
N HIS A 269 -6.62 -8.83 -1.64
CA HIS A 269 -5.82 -7.62 -1.37
C HIS A 269 -4.64 -7.41 -2.35
N MET A 270 -4.36 -8.36 -3.26
CA MET A 270 -3.22 -8.30 -4.16
C MET A 270 -3.59 -8.58 -5.64
N PRO A 271 -4.48 -7.79 -6.28
CA PRO A 271 -4.83 -8.00 -7.69
C PRO A 271 -3.62 -8.00 -8.62
N HIS A 272 -2.56 -7.26 -8.30
CA HIS A 272 -1.31 -7.23 -9.05
C HIS A 272 -0.53 -8.56 -9.01
N ILE A 273 -0.85 -9.43 -8.04
CA ILE A 273 -0.33 -10.80 -7.91
C ILE A 273 -1.32 -11.81 -8.47
N GLU A 274 -2.60 -11.64 -8.17
CA GLU A 274 -3.67 -12.62 -8.44
C GLU A 274 -4.17 -12.53 -9.88
N GLU A 275 -4.27 -11.33 -10.45
CA GLU A 275 -4.69 -11.04 -11.83
C GLU A 275 -3.69 -10.09 -12.54
N PRO A 276 -2.37 -10.39 -12.61
CA PRO A 276 -1.33 -9.43 -12.97
C PRO A 276 -1.51 -8.82 -14.36
N ALA A 277 -1.92 -9.60 -15.35
CA ALA A 277 -2.09 -9.11 -16.71
C ALA A 277 -3.21 -8.05 -16.80
N ARG A 278 -4.36 -8.32 -16.16
CA ARG A 278 -5.50 -7.39 -16.11
C ARG A 278 -5.15 -6.14 -15.30
N PHE A 279 -4.42 -6.32 -14.18
CA PHE A 279 -3.97 -5.20 -13.36
C PHE A 279 -3.11 -4.24 -14.17
N LEU A 280 -2.09 -4.75 -14.86
CA LEU A 280 -1.19 -3.94 -15.69
C LEU A 280 -1.95 -3.24 -16.83
N GLU A 281 -2.88 -3.91 -17.51
CA GLU A 281 -3.70 -3.32 -18.57
C GLU A 281 -4.56 -2.16 -18.05
N VAL A 282 -5.25 -2.34 -16.92
CA VAL A 282 -6.09 -1.33 -16.30
C VAL A 282 -5.29 -0.12 -15.87
N VAL A 283 -4.17 -0.35 -15.17
CA VAL A 283 -3.31 0.72 -14.66
C VAL A 283 -2.66 1.48 -15.80
N GLU A 284 -2.03 0.79 -16.78
CA GLU A 284 -1.38 1.47 -17.91
C GLU A 284 -2.39 2.30 -18.71
N GLY A 285 -3.59 1.76 -18.99
CA GLY A 285 -4.63 2.50 -19.69
C GLY A 285 -5.09 3.76 -18.95
N PHE A 286 -5.13 3.72 -17.61
CA PHE A 286 -5.42 4.90 -16.79
C PHE A 286 -4.30 5.93 -16.87
N LEU A 287 -3.05 5.51 -16.68
CA LEU A 287 -1.89 6.42 -16.72
C LEU A 287 -1.75 7.10 -18.09
N GLU A 288 -2.00 6.37 -19.19
CA GLU A 288 -2.01 6.95 -20.55
C GLU A 288 -3.05 8.04 -20.73
N ARG A 289 -4.27 7.85 -20.19
CA ARG A 289 -5.33 8.87 -20.25
C ARG A 289 -4.96 10.13 -19.46
N CYS A 290 -4.22 9.98 -18.37
CA CYS A 290 -3.78 11.12 -17.55
C CYS A 290 -2.64 11.92 -18.17
N GLU A 291 -1.97 11.39 -19.22
CA GLU A 291 -0.89 12.08 -19.95
C GLU A 291 -1.36 12.74 -21.24
N ALA A 292 -2.57 12.47 -21.71
CA ALA A 292 -3.14 13.00 -22.95
C ALA A 292 -3.65 14.42 -22.75
#